data_339a64b13e787680c311ff8011582e29
#
_entry.id   339a64b13e787680c311ff8011582e29
#
_cell.length_a   1.000
_cell.length_b   1.000
_cell.length_c   1.000
_cell.angle_alpha   90.00
_cell.angle_beta   90.00
_cell.angle_gamma   90.00
#
_symmetry.space_group_name_H-M   'P 1'
#
loop_
_entity.id
_entity.type
_entity.pdbx_description
1 polymer ?
#
loop_
_entity_poly.entity_id
_entity_poly.type
_entity_poly.pdbx_seq_one_letter_code
_entity_poly.pdbx_strand_id
1 'polypeptide(L)'
;MRCTSWLLGSALFALMSAAQAAVDPAVMDRPSPTPIRASKIVLVGDSTTAVQGGWGPAFCARHVTSFLTCTNLARGGRSTYNYRAEGSWALAGAEMRTPGYAQTWVLIQFGHNDQPGKPGRSTDLQREFPDNLRRYVREVRAAGAQPVLLTPLTRRQFADGVLIDDLAPWAEAVRTVARELEVPLVDLHARSRAVVQALGPVASMPLAQAAATPAQVSAALGGTTVGAAPVAGAPVAQNNAATEPMGQAKVAFDYTHLGPDGAALFATLVTEELARQVPSLRPLLIP
;
A
#
# COMPACT_ATOMS: atom_id res chain seq x y z
N MET A 1 40.25 -77.84 10.31
CA MET A 1 40.67 -78.08 8.91
C MET A 1 40.06 -77.02 8.03
N ARG A 2 40.93 -76.22 7.40
CA ARG A 2 40.78 -75.53 6.07
C ARG A 2 39.65 -74.53 5.94
N CYS A 3 39.72 -73.40 5.33
CA CYS A 3 40.79 -72.63 4.63
C CYS A 3 40.27 -71.25 4.45
N THR A 4 41.14 -70.29 4.62
CA THR A 4 40.98 -68.82 4.31
C THR A 4 40.84 -68.58 2.81
N SER A 5 40.04 -67.64 2.45
CA SER A 5 40.21 -66.94 1.18
C SER A 5 39.86 -65.43 1.37
N TRP A 6 40.88 -64.62 1.27
CA TRP A 6 40.90 -63.16 1.19
C TRP A 6 40.55 -62.76 -0.23
N LEU A 7 39.57 -61.89 -0.40
CA LEU A 7 39.39 -61.16 -1.65
C LEU A 7 39.66 -59.66 -1.38
N LEU A 8 40.78 -59.20 -1.92
CA LEU A 8 41.14 -57.80 -2.02
C LEU A 8 40.19 -57.13 -3.01
N GLY A 9 39.40 -56.19 -2.54
CA GLY A 9 38.65 -55.24 -3.37
C GLY A 9 39.49 -53.97 -3.56
N SER A 10 40.07 -53.77 -4.74
CA SER A 10 40.77 -52.55 -5.13
C SER A 10 39.76 -51.43 -5.34
N ALA A 11 39.73 -50.45 -4.44
CA ALA A 11 38.96 -49.21 -4.62
C ALA A 11 39.73 -48.29 -5.55
N LEU A 12 39.22 -48.09 -6.76
CA LEU A 12 39.68 -47.05 -7.70
C LEU A 12 39.21 -45.68 -7.17
N PHE A 13 40.10 -44.89 -6.61
CA PHE A 13 39.84 -43.50 -6.35
C PHE A 13 39.98 -42.72 -7.69
N ALA A 14 38.84 -42.35 -8.28
CA ALA A 14 38.82 -41.38 -9.38
C ALA A 14 39.10 -40.01 -8.82
N LEU A 15 40.31 -39.46 -9.05
CA LEU A 15 40.66 -38.07 -8.82
C LEU A 15 39.87 -37.22 -9.86
N MET A 16 38.77 -36.64 -9.43
CA MET A 16 38.16 -35.52 -10.16
C MET A 16 39.05 -34.28 -9.96
N SER A 17 39.89 -33.97 -10.93
CA SER A 17 40.56 -32.66 -11.03
C SER A 17 39.46 -31.63 -11.29
N ALA A 18 39.06 -30.89 -10.24
CA ALA A 18 38.30 -29.66 -10.41
C ALA A 18 39.24 -28.65 -11.13
N ALA A 19 38.95 -28.43 -12.42
CA ALA A 19 39.54 -27.32 -13.14
C ALA A 19 39.11 -26.01 -12.46
N GLN A 20 39.97 -25.45 -11.61
CA GLN A 20 39.81 -24.10 -11.13
C GLN A 20 39.93 -23.17 -12.34
N ALA A 21 38.84 -22.58 -12.75
CA ALA A 21 38.87 -21.54 -13.75
C ALA A 21 39.81 -20.45 -13.22
N ALA A 22 40.87 -20.19 -13.95
CA ALA A 22 41.81 -19.12 -13.63
C ALA A 22 41.03 -17.81 -13.69
N VAL A 23 40.97 -17.10 -12.56
CA VAL A 23 40.36 -15.78 -12.49
C VAL A 23 41.22 -14.83 -13.31
N ASP A 24 40.62 -14.13 -14.28
CA ASP A 24 41.33 -13.14 -15.11
C ASP A 24 42.05 -12.13 -14.21
N PRO A 25 43.37 -11.95 -14.30
CA PRO A 25 44.11 -11.00 -13.49
C PRO A 25 43.61 -9.57 -13.57
N ALA A 26 43.01 -9.17 -14.72
CA ALA A 26 42.36 -7.87 -14.88
C ALA A 26 41.12 -7.68 -14.02
N VAL A 27 40.50 -8.78 -13.54
CA VAL A 27 39.41 -8.73 -12.59
C VAL A 27 39.89 -8.53 -11.15
N MET A 28 41.12 -8.97 -10.83
CA MET A 28 41.72 -8.88 -9.52
C MET A 28 42.25 -7.45 -9.18
N ASP A 29 42.50 -6.64 -10.21
CA ASP A 29 43.05 -5.27 -10.04
C ASP A 29 41.94 -4.20 -9.94
N ARG A 30 40.62 -4.61 -9.93
CA ARG A 30 39.54 -3.66 -9.77
C ARG A 30 39.45 -3.22 -8.31
N PRO A 31 39.35 -1.89 -8.04
CA PRO A 31 39.12 -1.42 -6.69
C PRO A 31 37.78 -2.01 -6.19
N SER A 32 37.78 -2.45 -4.92
CA SER A 32 36.55 -2.99 -4.30
C SER A 32 35.46 -1.96 -4.39
N PRO A 33 34.28 -2.28 -4.96
CA PRO A 33 33.18 -1.32 -5.05
C PRO A 33 32.69 -0.97 -3.65
N THR A 34 32.34 0.30 -3.44
CA THR A 34 31.67 0.71 -2.22
C THR A 34 30.28 0.05 -2.17
N PRO A 35 29.96 -0.69 -1.11
CA PRO A 35 28.65 -1.32 -1.00
C PRO A 35 27.53 -0.28 -1.04
N ILE A 36 26.57 -0.44 -1.95
CA ILE A 36 25.36 0.36 -2.01
C ILE A 36 24.32 -0.25 -1.08
N ARG A 37 23.74 0.57 -0.22
CA ARG A 37 22.60 0.18 0.61
C ARG A 37 21.33 0.87 0.10
N ALA A 38 20.44 0.10 -0.51
CA ALA A 38 19.11 0.58 -0.84
C ALA A 38 18.29 0.80 0.44
N SER A 39 17.32 1.68 0.36
CA SER A 39 16.28 1.84 1.38
C SER A 39 15.00 1.11 0.95
N LYS A 40 14.04 0.97 1.86
CA LYS A 40 12.78 0.27 1.61
C LYS A 40 11.60 1.13 2.03
N ILE A 41 10.51 1.04 1.25
CA ILE A 41 9.20 1.56 1.62
C ILE A 41 8.17 0.44 1.54
N VAL A 42 7.34 0.31 2.57
CA VAL A 42 6.26 -0.67 2.66
C VAL A 42 4.94 0.08 2.71
N LEU A 43 4.05 -0.18 1.76
CA LEU A 43 2.70 0.39 1.74
C LEU A 43 1.73 -0.55 2.44
N VAL A 44 1.03 -0.04 3.43
CA VAL A 44 0.01 -0.72 4.22
C VAL A 44 -1.27 0.08 4.14
N GLY A 45 -2.37 -0.56 3.83
CA GLY A 45 -3.64 0.15 3.69
C GLY A 45 -4.77 -0.70 3.11
N ASP A 46 -5.80 0.01 2.68
CA ASP A 46 -7.00 -0.55 2.06
C ASP A 46 -6.94 -0.53 0.52
N SER A 47 -8.11 -0.65 -0.14
CA SER A 47 -8.22 -0.67 -1.60
C SER A 47 -7.71 0.61 -2.28
N THR A 48 -7.73 1.75 -1.60
CA THR A 48 -7.27 3.03 -2.19
C THR A 48 -5.75 3.15 -2.26
N THR A 49 -5.02 2.25 -1.58
CA THR A 49 -3.56 2.08 -1.67
C THR A 49 -3.18 0.80 -2.42
N ALA A 50 -4.06 -0.21 -2.48
CA ALA A 50 -3.79 -1.54 -3.01
C ALA A 50 -3.37 -1.54 -4.49
N VAL A 51 -2.85 -2.69 -4.93
CA VAL A 51 -2.38 -2.90 -6.32
C VAL A 51 -3.50 -2.68 -7.33
N GLN A 52 -4.73 -3.05 -7.00
CA GLN A 52 -5.90 -2.80 -7.84
C GLN A 52 -6.80 -1.74 -7.21
N GLY A 53 -7.06 -0.66 -7.93
CA GLY A 53 -7.97 0.41 -7.50
C GLY A 53 -7.36 1.46 -6.58
N GLY A 54 -6.05 1.40 -6.30
CA GLY A 54 -5.34 2.35 -5.44
C GLY A 54 -4.22 3.13 -6.14
N TRP A 55 -3.65 4.12 -5.44
CA TRP A 55 -2.54 4.94 -5.92
C TRP A 55 -1.17 4.23 -5.81
N GLY A 56 -1.05 3.21 -4.96
CA GLY A 56 0.23 2.56 -4.62
C GLY A 56 1.01 2.02 -5.82
N PRO A 57 0.40 1.36 -6.83
CA PRO A 57 1.11 0.88 -8.01
C PRO A 57 1.77 2.00 -8.81
N ALA A 58 1.07 3.11 -9.03
CA ALA A 58 1.62 4.26 -9.75
C ALA A 58 2.79 4.88 -8.98
N PHE A 59 2.68 4.97 -7.65
CA PHE A 59 3.77 5.40 -6.77
C PHE A 59 4.99 4.50 -6.90
N CYS A 60 4.84 3.20 -6.72
CA CYS A 60 5.96 2.25 -6.80
C CYS A 60 6.61 2.20 -8.20
N ALA A 61 5.83 2.41 -9.27
CA ALA A 61 6.34 2.30 -10.63
C ALA A 61 6.98 3.58 -11.16
N ARG A 62 6.58 4.76 -10.67
CA ARG A 62 6.94 6.05 -11.28
C ARG A 62 7.64 7.04 -10.35
N HIS A 63 7.44 6.89 -9.04
CA HIS A 63 7.84 7.91 -8.08
C HIS A 63 8.96 7.48 -7.13
N VAL A 64 9.57 6.31 -7.35
CA VAL A 64 10.70 5.83 -6.55
C VAL A 64 11.93 5.61 -7.42
N THR A 65 13.12 5.97 -6.91
CA THR A 65 14.38 5.68 -7.57
C THR A 65 14.75 4.20 -7.41
N SER A 66 15.73 3.71 -8.18
CA SER A 66 16.26 2.33 -8.07
C SER A 66 16.89 2.02 -6.70
N PHE A 67 17.14 3.04 -5.87
CA PHE A 67 17.68 2.88 -4.51
C PHE A 67 16.59 2.81 -3.43
N LEU A 68 15.31 2.83 -3.82
CA LEU A 68 14.17 2.67 -2.92
C LEU A 68 13.30 1.49 -3.35
N THR A 69 13.44 0.36 -2.68
CA THR A 69 12.55 -0.78 -2.87
C THR A 69 11.14 -0.43 -2.40
N CYS A 70 10.14 -0.60 -3.26
CA CYS A 70 8.74 -0.35 -2.92
C CYS A 70 7.95 -1.65 -2.86
N THR A 71 7.40 -1.98 -1.69
CA THR A 71 6.58 -3.17 -1.46
C THR A 71 5.16 -2.77 -1.10
N ASN A 72 4.18 -3.07 -1.96
CA ASN A 72 2.78 -2.77 -1.69
C ASN A 72 2.06 -3.98 -1.10
N LEU A 73 1.73 -3.92 0.19
CA LEU A 73 0.99 -4.93 0.95
C LEU A 73 -0.44 -4.50 1.29
N ALA A 74 -0.90 -3.37 0.75
CA ALA A 74 -2.27 -2.91 0.95
C ALA A 74 -3.29 -3.90 0.34
N ARG A 75 -4.45 -4.04 0.97
CA ARG A 75 -5.48 -5.01 0.58
C ARG A 75 -6.86 -4.37 0.52
N GLY A 76 -7.55 -4.60 -0.58
CA GLY A 76 -8.91 -4.11 -0.78
C GLY A 76 -9.87 -4.55 0.34
N GLY A 77 -10.76 -3.66 0.77
CA GLY A 77 -11.77 -3.94 1.77
C GLY A 77 -11.29 -4.01 3.23
N ARG A 78 -10.03 -3.68 3.51
CA ARG A 78 -9.47 -3.79 4.87
C ARG A 78 -9.57 -2.50 5.64
N SER A 79 -9.91 -2.64 6.92
CA SER A 79 -9.88 -1.60 7.94
C SER A 79 -8.66 -1.77 8.85
N THR A 80 -8.46 -0.84 9.77
CA THR A 80 -7.40 -0.96 10.79
C THR A 80 -7.54 -2.22 11.64
N TYR A 81 -8.75 -2.75 11.81
CA TYR A 81 -9.03 -3.96 12.58
C TYR A 81 -8.73 -5.23 11.77
N ASN A 82 -9.45 -5.45 10.67
CA ASN A 82 -9.38 -6.74 9.99
C ASN A 82 -8.10 -6.98 9.20
N TYR A 83 -7.36 -5.95 8.79
CA TYR A 83 -6.01 -6.08 8.24
C TYR A 83 -5.05 -6.78 9.21
N ARG A 84 -5.25 -6.57 10.51
CA ARG A 84 -4.50 -7.27 11.56
C ARG A 84 -5.05 -8.65 11.82
N ALA A 85 -6.37 -8.77 11.98
CA ALA A 85 -7.04 -10.00 12.37
C ALA A 85 -6.82 -11.14 11.37
N GLU A 86 -6.68 -10.83 10.09
CA GLU A 86 -6.43 -11.82 9.02
C GLU A 86 -4.95 -12.16 8.78
N GLY A 87 -4.02 -11.56 9.52
CA GLY A 87 -2.59 -11.82 9.39
C GLY A 87 -1.84 -10.95 8.38
N SER A 88 -2.50 -10.04 7.63
CA SER A 88 -1.84 -9.14 6.68
C SER A 88 -0.77 -8.26 7.34
N TRP A 89 -1.02 -7.83 8.58
CA TRP A 89 -0.03 -7.08 9.36
C TRP A 89 1.20 -7.90 9.74
N ALA A 90 1.07 -9.21 9.96
CA ALA A 90 2.21 -10.07 10.25
C ALA A 90 3.17 -10.16 9.05
N LEU A 91 2.63 -10.18 7.82
CA LEU A 91 3.43 -10.11 6.58
C LEU A 91 4.16 -8.78 6.48
N ALA A 92 3.47 -7.66 6.73
CA ALA A 92 4.11 -6.34 6.76
C ALA A 92 5.24 -6.29 7.81
N GLY A 93 5.02 -6.88 8.98
CA GLY A 93 6.03 -6.99 10.03
C GLY A 93 7.26 -7.81 9.62
N ALA A 94 7.10 -8.86 8.81
CA ALA A 94 8.21 -9.61 8.24
C ALA A 94 9.01 -8.74 7.26
N GLU A 95 8.33 -8.00 6.39
CA GLU A 95 8.96 -7.08 5.45
C GLU A 95 9.73 -5.95 6.15
N MET A 96 9.19 -5.38 7.22
CA MET A 96 9.88 -4.33 8.01
C MET A 96 11.22 -4.80 8.58
N ARG A 97 11.30 -6.08 8.96
CA ARG A 97 12.50 -6.68 9.58
C ARG A 97 13.48 -7.29 8.57
N THR A 98 13.21 -7.22 7.28
CA THR A 98 14.14 -7.73 6.25
C THR A 98 15.49 -7.00 6.38
N PRO A 99 16.61 -7.71 6.61
CA PRO A 99 17.91 -7.08 6.79
C PRO A 99 18.50 -6.55 5.47
N GLY A 100 19.53 -5.74 5.57
CA GLY A 100 20.30 -5.26 4.41
C GLY A 100 19.88 -3.89 3.89
N TYR A 101 18.73 -3.37 4.27
CA TYR A 101 18.31 -2.01 3.91
C TYR A 101 18.95 -0.97 4.84
N ALA A 102 19.30 0.19 4.28
CA ALA A 102 19.81 1.33 5.05
C ALA A 102 18.72 1.87 5.99
N GLN A 103 17.49 1.97 5.48
CA GLN A 103 16.33 2.45 6.23
C GLN A 103 15.04 1.84 5.64
N THR A 104 14.05 1.60 6.50
CA THR A 104 12.72 1.12 6.07
C THR A 104 11.65 2.10 6.57
N TRP A 105 10.80 2.58 5.66
CA TRP A 105 9.60 3.38 5.99
C TRP A 105 8.34 2.55 5.77
N VAL A 106 7.33 2.81 6.58
CA VAL A 106 6.02 2.16 6.47
C VAL A 106 4.94 3.23 6.34
N LEU A 107 4.34 3.32 5.18
CA LEU A 107 3.22 4.21 4.88
C LEU A 107 1.91 3.50 5.24
N ILE A 108 1.11 4.09 6.12
CA ILE A 108 -0.10 3.47 6.67
C ILE A 108 -1.31 4.36 6.35
N GLN A 109 -2.25 3.82 5.54
CA GLN A 109 -3.48 4.51 5.14
C GLN A 109 -4.71 3.63 5.35
N PHE A 110 -5.62 4.06 6.21
CA PHE A 110 -6.92 3.43 6.45
C PHE A 110 -8.00 4.49 6.69
N GLY A 111 -9.26 4.07 6.80
CA GLY A 111 -10.40 4.89 7.12
C GLY A 111 -11.67 4.53 6.34
N HIS A 112 -11.53 4.20 5.05
CA HIS A 112 -12.68 3.91 4.19
C HIS A 112 -13.53 2.73 4.67
N ASN A 113 -12.89 1.69 5.18
CA ASN A 113 -13.56 0.47 5.64
C ASN A 113 -13.80 0.47 7.16
N ASP A 114 -13.23 1.41 7.86
CA ASP A 114 -13.44 1.63 9.29
C ASP A 114 -14.79 2.29 9.58
N GLN A 115 -15.38 3.00 8.59
CA GLN A 115 -16.67 3.67 8.70
C GLN A 115 -17.79 2.71 9.11
N PRO A 116 -18.86 3.20 9.79
CA PRO A 116 -20.02 2.42 10.18
C PRO A 116 -20.70 1.70 9.02
N GLY A 117 -21.45 0.63 9.32
CA GLY A 117 -22.24 -0.10 8.33
C GLY A 117 -21.44 -1.09 7.47
N LYS A 118 -20.22 -1.44 7.87
CA LYS A 118 -19.36 -2.41 7.16
C LYS A 118 -19.10 -3.63 8.05
N PRO A 119 -19.90 -4.70 7.93
CA PRO A 119 -19.78 -5.87 8.79
C PRO A 119 -18.37 -6.45 8.81
N GLY A 120 -17.85 -6.73 10.01
CA GLY A 120 -16.50 -7.29 10.23
C GLY A 120 -15.34 -6.35 9.90
N ARG A 121 -15.62 -5.07 9.61
CA ARG A 121 -14.60 -4.07 9.24
C ARG A 121 -14.72 -2.77 10.02
N SER A 122 -15.96 -2.31 10.30
CA SER A 122 -16.21 -1.07 11.03
C SER A 122 -15.48 -1.05 12.38
N THR A 123 -14.93 0.09 12.73
CA THR A 123 -14.30 0.36 14.01
C THR A 123 -14.96 1.56 14.67
N ASP A 124 -14.85 1.67 15.98
CA ASP A 124 -15.29 2.87 16.70
C ASP A 124 -14.32 4.03 16.45
N LEU A 125 -14.87 5.15 15.94
CA LEU A 125 -14.08 6.32 15.56
C LEU A 125 -13.36 6.97 16.75
N GLN A 126 -13.96 6.91 17.96
CA GLN A 126 -13.44 7.63 19.11
C GLN A 126 -12.35 6.85 19.87
N ARG A 127 -12.38 5.53 19.78
CA ARG A 127 -11.46 4.65 20.53
C ARG A 127 -10.72 3.68 19.64
N GLU A 128 -11.43 2.77 18.99
CA GLU A 128 -10.81 1.63 18.32
C GLU A 128 -9.93 2.05 17.13
N PHE A 129 -10.43 2.96 16.28
CA PHE A 129 -9.66 3.43 15.12
C PHE A 129 -8.35 4.12 15.53
N PRO A 130 -8.36 5.15 16.41
CA PRO A 130 -7.12 5.78 16.83
C PRO A 130 -6.21 4.85 17.63
N ASP A 131 -6.75 3.94 18.47
CA ASP A 131 -5.95 2.97 19.21
C ASP A 131 -5.25 1.97 18.29
N ASN A 132 -5.92 1.53 17.22
CA ASN A 132 -5.30 0.71 16.20
C ASN A 132 -4.15 1.45 15.50
N LEU A 133 -4.32 2.73 15.13
CA LEU A 133 -3.26 3.54 14.54
C LEU A 133 -2.05 3.70 15.48
N ARG A 134 -2.30 4.00 16.76
CA ARG A 134 -1.25 4.07 17.79
C ARG A 134 -0.48 2.75 17.89
N ARG A 135 -1.20 1.64 17.82
CA ARG A 135 -0.60 0.31 17.87
C ARG A 135 0.26 0.05 16.64
N TYR A 136 -0.22 0.37 15.43
CA TYR A 136 0.57 0.28 14.20
C TYR A 136 1.89 1.06 14.34
N VAL A 137 1.82 2.32 14.74
CA VAL A 137 3.00 3.17 14.91
C VAL A 137 4.01 2.58 15.90
N ARG A 138 3.55 2.12 17.07
CA ARG A 138 4.44 1.50 18.06
C ARG A 138 5.13 0.25 17.52
N GLU A 139 4.41 -0.60 16.82
CA GLU A 139 4.96 -1.86 16.28
C GLU A 139 5.92 -1.61 15.13
N VAL A 140 5.69 -0.59 14.27
CA VAL A 140 6.65 -0.17 13.25
C VAL A 140 7.95 0.29 13.89
N ARG A 141 7.87 1.15 14.92
CA ARG A 141 9.06 1.62 15.66
C ARG A 141 9.79 0.47 16.36
N ALA A 142 9.05 -0.46 16.96
CA ALA A 142 9.64 -1.65 17.59
C ALA A 142 10.35 -2.58 16.59
N ALA A 143 9.93 -2.55 15.33
CA ALA A 143 10.62 -3.26 14.24
C ALA A 143 11.86 -2.52 13.70
N GLY A 144 12.20 -1.35 14.23
CA GLY A 144 13.31 -0.50 13.75
C GLY A 144 12.99 0.28 12.47
N ALA A 145 11.72 0.30 12.04
CA ALA A 145 11.27 1.02 10.86
C ALA A 145 10.66 2.40 11.23
N GLN A 146 10.50 3.26 10.24
CA GLN A 146 9.95 4.60 10.38
C GLN A 146 8.48 4.64 9.94
N PRO A 147 7.52 4.92 10.82
CA PRO A 147 6.13 5.07 10.44
C PRO A 147 5.87 6.41 9.76
N VAL A 148 4.99 6.40 8.75
CA VAL A 148 4.39 7.58 8.13
C VAL A 148 2.89 7.33 8.09
N LEU A 149 2.08 8.22 8.65
CA LEU A 149 0.63 8.12 8.57
C LEU A 149 0.11 8.90 7.37
N LEU A 150 -0.89 8.34 6.70
CA LEU A 150 -1.62 9.00 5.62
C LEU A 150 -3.09 9.11 6.01
N THR A 151 -3.67 10.29 5.84
CA THR A 151 -5.13 10.44 5.95
C THR A 151 -5.82 9.74 4.78
N PRO A 152 -7.06 9.19 4.95
CA PRO A 152 -7.79 8.55 3.85
C PRO A 152 -8.03 9.54 2.71
N LEU A 153 -7.84 9.08 1.50
CA LEU A 153 -8.14 9.82 0.27
C LEU A 153 -9.64 10.13 0.19
N THR A 154 -10.02 11.34 -0.28
CA THR A 154 -11.43 11.72 -0.42
C THR A 154 -12.16 10.88 -1.46
N ARG A 155 -13.47 10.69 -1.30
CA ARG A 155 -14.33 10.19 -2.37
C ARG A 155 -14.67 11.30 -3.37
N ARG A 156 -15.06 10.91 -4.58
CA ARG A 156 -15.46 11.84 -5.65
C ARG A 156 -16.98 11.98 -5.71
N GLN A 157 -17.62 12.14 -4.54
CA GLN A 157 -19.06 12.27 -4.40
C GLN A 157 -19.44 13.73 -4.15
N PHE A 158 -20.49 14.19 -4.83
CA PHE A 158 -20.92 15.58 -4.78
C PHE A 158 -22.44 15.69 -4.53
N ALA A 159 -22.82 16.76 -3.86
CA ALA A 159 -24.17 17.24 -3.73
C ALA A 159 -24.19 18.74 -4.08
N ASP A 160 -24.98 19.15 -5.06
CA ASP A 160 -25.12 20.52 -5.52
C ASP A 160 -23.77 21.22 -5.81
N GLY A 161 -22.84 20.49 -6.44
CA GLY A 161 -21.50 20.97 -6.78
C GLY A 161 -20.51 21.01 -5.63
N VAL A 162 -20.92 20.61 -4.43
CA VAL A 162 -20.05 20.55 -3.24
C VAL A 162 -19.64 19.13 -2.95
N LEU A 163 -18.36 18.90 -2.74
CA LEU A 163 -17.81 17.60 -2.40
C LEU A 163 -18.33 17.11 -1.04
N ILE A 164 -18.86 15.91 -0.99
CA ILE A 164 -19.31 15.26 0.24
C ILE A 164 -18.07 14.78 1.02
N ASP A 165 -17.91 15.27 2.23
CA ASP A 165 -16.72 15.05 3.05
C ASP A 165 -17.00 14.06 4.21
N ASP A 166 -17.41 12.85 3.86
CA ASP A 166 -17.77 11.79 4.82
C ASP A 166 -16.56 11.15 5.52
N LEU A 167 -15.35 11.40 5.03
CA LEU A 167 -14.10 10.90 5.63
C LEU A 167 -13.40 11.93 6.53
N ALA A 168 -13.88 13.18 6.62
CA ALA A 168 -13.26 14.21 7.43
C ALA A 168 -13.03 13.80 8.91
N PRO A 169 -14.00 13.16 9.61
CA PRO A 169 -13.76 12.71 10.99
C PRO A 169 -12.64 11.68 11.13
N TRP A 170 -12.53 10.76 10.17
CA TRP A 170 -11.49 9.73 10.11
C TRP A 170 -10.12 10.36 9.82
N ALA A 171 -10.08 11.32 8.90
CA ALA A 171 -8.86 12.07 8.60
C ALA A 171 -8.37 12.86 9.83
N GLU A 172 -9.29 13.48 10.59
CA GLU A 172 -8.92 14.22 11.81
C GLU A 172 -8.39 13.29 12.91
N ALA A 173 -8.94 12.08 13.05
CA ALA A 173 -8.40 11.10 13.97
C ALA A 173 -6.96 10.70 13.59
N VAL A 174 -6.65 10.52 12.29
CA VAL A 174 -5.28 10.27 11.82
C VAL A 174 -4.35 11.44 12.14
N ARG A 175 -4.77 12.69 11.86
CA ARG A 175 -3.99 13.90 12.18
C ARG A 175 -3.68 13.99 13.68
N THR A 176 -4.67 13.69 14.51
CA THR A 176 -4.52 13.70 15.97
C THR A 176 -3.49 12.69 16.43
N VAL A 177 -3.57 11.44 15.98
CA VAL A 177 -2.58 10.40 16.32
C VAL A 177 -1.19 10.75 15.79
N ALA A 178 -1.08 11.33 14.58
CA ALA A 178 0.19 11.75 14.02
C ALA A 178 0.87 12.83 14.90
N ARG A 179 0.12 13.84 15.33
CA ARG A 179 0.61 14.89 16.25
C ARG A 179 1.00 14.31 17.61
N GLU A 180 0.14 13.48 18.20
CA GLU A 180 0.36 12.87 19.52
C GLU A 180 1.64 12.03 19.56
N LEU A 181 1.93 11.29 18.50
CA LEU A 181 3.07 10.39 18.45
C LEU A 181 4.26 10.96 17.68
N GLU A 182 4.21 12.23 17.26
CA GLU A 182 5.24 12.88 16.46
C GLU A 182 5.64 12.03 15.23
N VAL A 183 4.63 11.58 14.48
CA VAL A 183 4.80 10.79 13.25
C VAL A 183 4.62 11.70 12.03
N PRO A 184 5.50 11.64 11.02
CA PRO A 184 5.28 12.33 9.75
C PRO A 184 3.89 12.00 9.17
N LEU A 185 3.20 13.02 8.70
CA LEU A 185 1.84 12.93 8.17
C LEU A 185 1.80 13.38 6.71
N VAL A 186 1.35 12.51 5.83
CA VAL A 186 0.89 12.86 4.48
C VAL A 186 -0.60 13.16 4.56
N ASP A 187 -1.00 14.43 4.53
CA ASP A 187 -2.40 14.82 4.59
C ASP A 187 -3.08 14.68 3.22
N LEU A 188 -3.19 13.43 2.76
CA LEU A 188 -3.77 13.11 1.46
C LEU A 188 -5.25 13.50 1.37
N HIS A 189 -6.00 13.45 2.50
CA HIS A 189 -7.39 13.90 2.54
C HIS A 189 -7.51 15.38 2.14
N ALA A 190 -6.76 16.26 2.77
CA ALA A 190 -6.80 17.69 2.47
C ALA A 190 -6.37 17.96 1.01
N ARG A 191 -5.30 17.31 0.54
CA ARG A 191 -4.79 17.48 -0.82
C ARG A 191 -5.77 16.95 -1.87
N SER A 192 -6.27 15.73 -1.69
CA SER A 192 -7.21 15.11 -2.63
C SER A 192 -8.55 15.87 -2.67
N ARG A 193 -9.03 16.30 -1.50
CA ARG A 193 -10.25 17.11 -1.40
C ARG A 193 -10.15 18.42 -2.20
N ALA A 194 -9.06 19.14 -2.07
CA ALA A 194 -8.83 20.38 -2.81
C ALA A 194 -8.85 20.16 -4.34
N VAL A 195 -8.14 19.12 -4.80
CA VAL A 195 -8.06 18.79 -6.23
C VAL A 195 -9.42 18.30 -6.76
N VAL A 196 -10.07 17.38 -6.06
CA VAL A 196 -11.35 16.82 -6.50
C VAL A 196 -12.46 17.87 -6.49
N GLN A 197 -12.49 18.77 -5.49
CA GLN A 197 -13.44 19.90 -5.48
C GLN A 197 -13.20 20.84 -6.66
N ALA A 198 -11.94 21.14 -6.99
CA ALA A 198 -11.60 21.99 -8.14
C ALA A 198 -11.98 21.37 -9.49
N LEU A 199 -11.83 20.04 -9.63
CA LEU A 199 -12.27 19.30 -10.82
C LEU A 199 -13.80 19.28 -10.95
N GLY A 200 -14.50 19.20 -9.84
CA GLY A 200 -15.96 19.07 -9.82
C GLY A 200 -16.45 17.65 -10.19
N PRO A 201 -17.78 17.44 -10.18
CA PRO A 201 -18.37 16.11 -10.28
C PRO A 201 -18.12 15.43 -11.63
N VAL A 202 -18.06 16.17 -12.73
CA VAL A 202 -17.91 15.59 -14.08
C VAL A 202 -16.43 15.30 -14.37
N ALA A 203 -15.53 16.29 -14.20
CA ALA A 203 -14.12 16.11 -14.55
C ALA A 203 -13.36 15.18 -13.61
N SER A 204 -13.92 14.85 -12.44
CA SER A 204 -13.36 13.82 -11.54
C SER A 204 -13.75 12.38 -11.91
N MET A 205 -14.73 12.16 -12.80
CA MET A 205 -15.18 10.81 -13.20
C MET A 205 -14.10 9.97 -13.89
N PRO A 206 -13.28 10.53 -14.81
CA PRO A 206 -12.22 9.75 -15.49
C PRO A 206 -11.16 9.20 -14.52
N LEU A 207 -11.08 9.70 -13.29
CA LEU A 207 -10.18 9.18 -12.27
C LEU A 207 -10.61 7.80 -11.73
N ALA A 208 -11.84 7.34 -12.04
CA ALA A 208 -12.38 6.05 -11.62
C ALA A 208 -11.80 4.90 -12.46
N GLN A 209 -11.85 3.69 -11.91
CA GLN A 209 -11.32 2.49 -12.56
C GLN A 209 -12.16 1.97 -13.73
N ALA A 210 -13.37 2.49 -13.92
CA ALA A 210 -14.25 2.18 -15.06
C ALA A 210 -15.04 3.42 -15.46
N ALA A 211 -15.60 3.42 -16.68
CA ALA A 211 -16.40 4.52 -17.18
C ALA A 211 -17.74 4.63 -16.42
N ALA A 212 -18.18 5.87 -16.17
CA ALA A 212 -19.50 6.17 -15.63
C ALA A 212 -20.61 5.84 -16.65
N THR A 213 -21.77 5.45 -16.16
CA THR A 213 -22.98 5.28 -16.99
C THR A 213 -23.53 6.63 -17.45
N PRO A 214 -24.30 6.68 -18.56
CA PRO A 214 -24.95 7.93 -18.98
C PRO A 214 -25.80 8.58 -17.89
N ALA A 215 -26.46 7.80 -17.05
CA ALA A 215 -27.27 8.32 -15.93
C ALA A 215 -26.39 9.00 -14.86
N GLN A 216 -25.24 8.42 -14.53
CA GLN A 216 -24.26 9.01 -13.60
C GLN A 216 -23.68 10.31 -14.17
N VAL A 217 -23.33 10.33 -15.47
CA VAL A 217 -22.85 11.55 -16.14
C VAL A 217 -23.93 12.64 -16.13
N SER A 218 -25.19 12.29 -16.46
CA SER A 218 -26.28 13.26 -16.43
C SER A 218 -26.52 13.86 -15.05
N ALA A 219 -26.47 13.05 -14.00
CA ALA A 219 -26.60 13.52 -12.62
C ALA A 219 -25.46 14.46 -12.24
N ALA A 220 -24.23 14.10 -12.60
CA ALA A 220 -23.03 14.91 -12.33
C ALA A 220 -23.06 16.27 -13.06
N LEU A 221 -23.63 16.35 -14.27
CA LEU A 221 -23.85 17.63 -14.97
C LEU A 221 -24.80 18.54 -14.18
N GLY A 222 -25.73 17.98 -13.39
CA GLY A 222 -26.56 18.72 -12.44
C GLY A 222 -25.86 19.04 -11.10
N GLY A 223 -24.60 18.72 -10.96
CA GLY A 223 -23.84 18.97 -9.73
C GLY A 223 -23.91 17.88 -8.66
N THR A 224 -24.76 16.85 -8.84
CA THR A 224 -24.96 15.82 -7.82
C THR A 224 -24.63 14.44 -8.37
N THR A 225 -23.78 13.71 -7.66
CA THR A 225 -23.40 12.35 -8.04
C THR A 225 -24.40 11.32 -7.50
N VAL A 226 -24.71 10.31 -8.29
CA VAL A 226 -25.59 9.21 -7.89
C VAL A 226 -24.81 7.89 -7.90
N GLY A 227 -25.02 7.06 -6.88
CA GLY A 227 -24.46 5.72 -6.82
C GLY A 227 -24.98 4.82 -7.94
N ALA A 228 -24.36 3.68 -8.15
CA ALA A 228 -24.96 2.63 -8.98
C ALA A 228 -26.33 2.22 -8.37
N ALA A 229 -27.32 2.04 -9.23
CA ALA A 229 -28.59 1.52 -8.77
C ALA A 229 -28.37 0.17 -8.05
N PRO A 230 -29.03 -0.07 -6.89
CA PRO A 230 -28.93 -1.37 -6.24
C PRO A 230 -29.37 -2.46 -7.21
N VAL A 231 -28.54 -3.47 -7.41
CA VAL A 231 -28.92 -4.65 -8.18
C VAL A 231 -29.93 -5.43 -7.33
N ALA A 232 -31.16 -5.55 -7.81
CA ALA A 232 -32.20 -6.31 -7.12
C ALA A 232 -31.69 -7.74 -6.87
N GLY A 233 -31.72 -8.19 -5.60
CA GLY A 233 -31.23 -9.51 -5.20
C GLY A 233 -29.72 -9.61 -4.98
N ALA A 234 -28.97 -8.49 -5.06
CA ALA A 234 -27.57 -8.51 -4.66
C ALA A 234 -27.43 -8.90 -3.17
N PRO A 235 -26.57 -9.85 -2.81
CA PRO A 235 -26.37 -10.20 -1.41
C PRO A 235 -25.94 -8.95 -0.64
N VAL A 236 -26.52 -8.74 0.54
CA VAL A 236 -26.05 -7.74 1.49
C VAL A 236 -24.55 -7.94 1.67
N ALA A 237 -23.79 -6.84 1.60
CA ALA A 237 -22.33 -6.88 1.73
C ALA A 237 -21.93 -7.63 3.01
N GLN A 238 -21.62 -8.90 2.86
CA GLN A 238 -21.09 -9.73 3.94
C GLN A 238 -19.62 -9.37 4.17
N ASN A 239 -19.06 -9.85 5.27
CA ASN A 239 -17.64 -9.69 5.56
C ASN A 239 -16.79 -10.34 4.44
N ASN A 240 -16.42 -9.57 3.42
CA ASN A 240 -15.67 -10.06 2.27
C ASN A 240 -14.33 -10.69 2.68
N ALA A 241 -13.76 -10.28 3.81
CA ALA A 241 -12.55 -10.89 4.34
C ALA A 241 -12.75 -12.35 4.78
N ALA A 242 -13.97 -12.70 5.23
CA ALA A 242 -14.31 -14.07 5.64
C ALA A 242 -14.84 -14.92 4.47
N THR A 243 -15.59 -14.31 3.53
CA THR A 243 -16.26 -15.03 2.44
C THR A 243 -15.48 -15.06 1.14
N GLU A 244 -14.68 -14.01 0.87
CA GLU A 244 -13.88 -13.89 -0.34
C GLU A 244 -12.47 -13.37 -0.01
N PRO A 245 -11.68 -14.11 0.81
CA PRO A 245 -10.37 -13.63 1.25
C PRO A 245 -9.39 -13.43 0.10
N MET A 246 -9.58 -14.14 -1.03
CA MET A 246 -8.76 -14.06 -2.25
C MET A 246 -9.54 -13.52 -3.44
N GLY A 247 -10.79 -13.11 -3.25
CA GLY A 247 -11.68 -12.63 -4.32
C GLY A 247 -11.14 -11.37 -4.99
N GLN A 248 -11.15 -11.37 -6.32
CA GLN A 248 -10.85 -10.17 -7.10
C GLN A 248 -12.08 -9.26 -7.10
N ALA A 249 -11.88 -7.99 -6.75
CA ALA A 249 -12.92 -7.00 -6.90
C ALA A 249 -13.32 -6.88 -8.39
N LYS A 250 -14.63 -6.91 -8.70
CA LYS A 250 -15.09 -6.58 -10.04
C LYS A 250 -14.75 -5.13 -10.35
N VAL A 251 -14.08 -4.91 -11.47
CA VAL A 251 -13.83 -3.56 -11.97
C VAL A 251 -15.16 -2.94 -12.36
N ALA A 252 -15.60 -1.93 -11.61
CA ALA A 252 -16.83 -1.20 -11.84
C ALA A 252 -16.62 0.28 -11.54
N PHE A 253 -17.44 1.15 -12.14
CA PHE A 253 -17.41 2.56 -11.80
C PHE A 253 -17.89 2.76 -10.37
N ASP A 254 -17.10 3.47 -9.60
CA ASP A 254 -17.49 4.04 -8.30
C ASP A 254 -16.71 5.34 -8.04
N TYR A 255 -17.06 6.01 -6.95
CA TYR A 255 -16.44 7.30 -6.60
C TYR A 255 -15.24 7.16 -5.64
N THR A 256 -14.79 5.95 -5.36
CA THR A 256 -13.70 5.66 -4.41
C THR A 256 -12.46 5.12 -5.10
N HIS A 257 -12.61 4.03 -5.86
CA HIS A 257 -11.48 3.34 -6.48
C HIS A 257 -10.95 4.08 -7.71
N LEU A 258 -9.64 3.93 -7.95
CA LEU A 258 -8.87 4.69 -8.92
C LEU A 258 -8.56 3.86 -10.16
N GLY A 259 -8.79 4.44 -11.32
CA GLY A 259 -8.23 4.00 -12.59
C GLY A 259 -6.79 4.51 -12.77
N PRO A 260 -6.17 4.24 -13.93
CA PRO A 260 -4.79 4.64 -14.19
C PRO A 260 -4.52 6.14 -13.97
N ASP A 261 -5.42 7.00 -14.45
CA ASP A 261 -5.28 8.47 -14.32
C ASP A 261 -5.43 8.92 -12.88
N GLY A 262 -6.41 8.36 -12.16
CA GLY A 262 -6.59 8.62 -10.74
C GLY A 262 -5.40 8.13 -9.91
N ALA A 263 -4.91 6.94 -10.19
CA ALA A 263 -3.74 6.39 -9.52
C ALA A 263 -2.49 7.26 -9.75
N ALA A 264 -2.27 7.72 -10.99
CA ALA A 264 -1.16 8.61 -11.31
C ALA A 264 -1.27 9.96 -10.56
N LEU A 265 -2.44 10.61 -10.63
CA LEU A 265 -2.68 11.89 -9.95
C LEU A 265 -2.43 11.79 -8.44
N PHE A 266 -3.04 10.80 -7.77
CA PHE A 266 -2.91 10.70 -6.32
C PHE A 266 -1.54 10.17 -5.89
N ALA A 267 -0.83 9.37 -6.70
CA ALA A 267 0.55 9.02 -6.45
C ALA A 267 1.47 10.26 -6.47
N THR A 268 1.26 11.19 -7.41
CA THR A 268 1.97 12.47 -7.45
C THR A 268 1.73 13.28 -6.17
N LEU A 269 0.47 13.42 -5.73
CA LEU A 269 0.15 14.14 -4.48
C LEU A 269 0.81 13.51 -3.26
N VAL A 270 0.81 12.17 -3.18
CA VAL A 270 1.50 11.44 -2.10
C VAL A 270 3.00 11.70 -2.14
N THR A 271 3.61 11.65 -3.33
CA THR A 271 5.05 11.84 -3.51
C THR A 271 5.49 13.24 -3.09
N GLU A 272 4.77 14.27 -3.57
CA GLU A 272 5.05 15.68 -3.23
C GLU A 272 4.95 15.92 -1.72
N GLU A 273 3.91 15.39 -1.09
CA GLU A 273 3.71 15.56 0.35
C GLU A 273 4.76 14.77 1.14
N LEU A 274 5.04 13.53 0.73
CA LEU A 274 6.05 12.70 1.36
C LEU A 274 7.44 13.34 1.30
N ALA A 275 7.82 13.93 0.15
CA ALA A 275 9.09 14.64 -0.01
C ALA A 275 9.20 15.88 0.90
N ARG A 276 8.08 16.49 1.27
CA ARG A 276 8.03 17.64 2.22
C ARG A 276 8.10 17.17 3.67
N GLN A 277 7.32 16.13 4.03
CA GLN A 277 7.16 15.68 5.41
C GLN A 277 8.30 14.77 5.88
N VAL A 278 9.00 14.10 4.95
CA VAL A 278 10.11 13.20 5.23
C VAL A 278 11.32 13.58 4.37
N PRO A 279 12.09 14.63 4.77
CA PRO A 279 13.21 15.14 3.97
C PRO A 279 14.25 14.08 3.61
N SER A 280 14.44 13.06 4.46
CA SER A 280 15.34 11.94 4.21
C SER A 280 14.92 11.03 3.05
N LEU A 281 13.62 11.00 2.70
CA LEU A 281 13.11 10.29 1.53
C LEU A 281 13.26 11.08 0.23
N ARG A 282 13.34 12.41 0.29
CA ARG A 282 13.34 13.27 -0.90
C ARG A 282 14.35 12.86 -1.99
N PRO A 283 15.61 12.52 -1.67
CA PRO A 283 16.57 12.07 -2.69
C PRO A 283 16.23 10.73 -3.35
N LEU A 284 15.32 9.97 -2.75
CA LEU A 284 14.91 8.64 -3.20
C LEU A 284 13.57 8.67 -3.96
N LEU A 285 12.94 9.84 -4.05
CA LEU A 285 11.67 10.05 -4.73
C LEU A 285 11.85 10.78 -6.06
N ILE A 286 10.96 10.46 -7.00
CA ILE A 286 10.83 11.12 -8.31
C ILE A 286 9.46 11.84 -8.29
N PRO A 287 9.44 13.17 -8.10
CA PRO A 287 8.21 13.97 -8.08
C PRO A 287 7.43 13.95 -9.38
#